data_00bf14c7da207902274f3a2b0496fb43
#
_entry.id   00bf14c7da207902274f3a2b0496fb43
#
_cell.length_a   1.000
_cell.length_b   1.000
_cell.length_c   1.000
_cell.angle_alpha   90.00
_cell.angle_beta   90.00
_cell.angle_gamma   90.00
#
_symmetry.space_group_name_H-M   'P 1'
#
loop_
_entity.id
_entity.type
_entity.pdbx_description
1 polymer ?
#
loop_
_entity_poly.entity_id
_entity_poly.type
_entity_poly.pdbx_seq_one_letter_code
_entity_poly.pdbx_strand_id
1 'polypeptide(L)'
;LKIKDYSVGKGDWKRMNGYIISGIFLFIGITAAIIMYKKKIKFSGPFGLIIPICLLVSIFLYMNTDITNANTESEERLNNITEKVNIILKSDDAEIIMKDQESKYKIKANKKIYEVYVENDKKNQITLITNDGKVIYEIK
;
A
#
# COMPACT_ATOMS: atom_id res chain seq x y z
N LEU A 1 23.20 3.85 25.63
CA LEU A 1 21.87 4.24 25.15
C LEU A 1 21.90 4.23 23.61
N LYS A 2 21.43 3.14 22.97
CA LYS A 2 21.30 3.08 21.50
C LYS A 2 20.04 3.86 21.12
N ILE A 3 20.22 5.03 20.54
CA ILE A 3 19.18 5.76 19.85
C ILE A 3 18.79 4.91 18.64
N LYS A 4 17.57 4.35 18.64
CA LYS A 4 17.00 3.75 17.46
C LYS A 4 16.75 4.87 16.46
N ASP A 5 17.57 4.92 15.41
CA ASP A 5 17.26 5.71 14.21
C ASP A 5 15.92 5.24 13.67
N TYR A 6 14.88 6.02 13.92
CA TYR A 6 13.64 5.95 13.17
C TYR A 6 13.93 6.53 11.79
N SER A 7 14.50 5.72 10.92
CA SER A 7 14.48 6.06 9.50
C SER A 7 13.02 5.99 9.06
N VAL A 8 12.35 7.13 9.06
CA VAL A 8 11.08 7.31 8.34
C VAL A 8 11.35 6.89 6.91
N GLY A 9 10.82 5.74 6.51
CA GLY A 9 11.13 5.15 5.22
C GLY A 9 10.75 6.12 4.09
N LYS A 10 11.54 6.14 3.02
CA LYS A 10 11.28 6.96 1.82
C LYS A 10 9.85 6.81 1.27
N GLY A 11 9.16 5.70 1.59
CA GLY A 11 7.77 5.44 1.25
C GLY A 11 6.78 6.35 1.99
N ASP A 12 7.02 6.64 3.28
CA ASP A 12 6.10 7.44 4.10
C ASP A 12 6.07 8.91 3.66
N TRP A 13 7.20 9.44 3.20
CA TRP A 13 7.27 10.79 2.63
C TRP A 13 6.45 10.93 1.34
N LYS A 14 6.47 9.93 0.46
CA LYS A 14 5.65 9.95 -0.77
C LYS A 14 4.15 9.87 -0.46
N ARG A 15 3.76 9.05 0.52
CA ARG A 15 2.37 8.95 0.98
C ARG A 15 1.88 10.29 1.51
N MET A 16 2.64 10.90 2.42
CA MET A 16 2.29 12.17 3.05
C MET A 16 2.19 13.30 2.03
N ASN A 17 3.10 13.37 1.06
CA ASN A 17 3.08 14.40 0.03
C ASN A 17 1.83 14.33 -0.86
N GLY A 18 1.37 13.13 -1.25
CA GLY A 18 0.18 12.97 -2.08
C GLY A 18 -1.09 13.52 -1.41
N TYR A 19 -1.31 13.18 -0.15
CA TYR A 19 -2.46 13.67 0.61
C TYR A 19 -2.37 15.17 0.92
N ILE A 20 -1.18 15.70 1.21
CA ILE A 20 -0.96 17.12 1.45
C ILE A 20 -1.28 17.91 0.18
N ILE A 21 -0.78 17.49 -0.98
CA ILE A 21 -1.03 18.16 -2.25
C ILE A 21 -2.53 18.13 -2.58
N SER A 22 -3.19 16.99 -2.43
CA SER A 22 -4.65 16.87 -2.60
C SER A 22 -5.41 17.82 -1.68
N GLY A 23 -5.03 17.91 -0.41
CA GLY A 23 -5.61 18.83 0.56
C GLY A 23 -5.43 20.31 0.19
N ILE A 24 -4.29 20.68 -0.34
CA ILE A 24 -4.03 22.05 -0.83
C ILE A 24 -4.97 22.40 -1.98
N PHE A 25 -5.14 21.54 -2.98
CA PHE A 25 -6.07 21.77 -4.09
C PHE A 25 -7.52 21.87 -3.62
N LEU A 26 -7.94 21.03 -2.69
CA LEU A 26 -9.27 21.10 -2.08
C LEU A 26 -9.49 22.46 -1.36
N PHE A 27 -8.50 22.91 -0.59
CA PHE A 27 -8.56 24.19 0.12
C PHE A 27 -8.64 25.36 -0.84
N ILE A 28 -7.87 25.36 -1.92
CA ILE A 28 -7.92 26.39 -2.98
C ILE A 28 -9.32 26.42 -3.62
N GLY A 29 -9.89 25.26 -3.96
CA GLY A 29 -11.22 25.16 -4.53
C GLY A 29 -12.31 25.72 -3.63
N ILE A 30 -12.29 25.38 -2.34
CA ILE A 30 -13.25 25.89 -1.33
C ILE A 30 -13.10 27.40 -1.15
N THR A 31 -11.86 27.90 -1.04
CA THR A 31 -11.59 29.33 -0.88
C THR A 31 -12.08 30.12 -2.08
N ALA A 32 -11.83 29.65 -3.30
CA ALA A 32 -12.33 30.25 -4.52
C ALA A 32 -13.86 30.28 -4.53
N ALA A 33 -14.52 29.20 -4.15
CA ALA A 33 -15.98 29.14 -4.07
C ALA A 33 -16.57 30.19 -3.09
N ILE A 34 -15.96 30.34 -1.91
CA ILE A 34 -16.39 31.33 -0.91
C ILE A 34 -16.21 32.75 -1.44
N ILE A 35 -15.10 33.05 -2.10
CA ILE A 35 -14.83 34.37 -2.67
C ILE A 35 -15.86 34.70 -3.77
N MET A 36 -16.16 33.76 -4.66
CA MET A 36 -17.16 33.93 -5.72
C MET A 36 -18.55 34.17 -5.12
N TYR A 37 -18.94 33.40 -4.12
CA TYR A 37 -20.22 33.57 -3.42
C TYR A 37 -20.34 34.93 -2.79
N LYS A 38 -19.34 35.38 -2.02
CA LYS A 38 -19.33 36.69 -1.39
C LYS A 38 -19.37 37.87 -2.37
N LYS A 39 -18.65 37.76 -3.49
CA LYS A 39 -18.58 38.81 -4.50
C LYS A 39 -19.72 38.73 -5.54
N LYS A 40 -20.67 37.82 -5.38
CA LYS A 40 -21.77 37.58 -6.34
C LYS A 40 -21.30 37.45 -7.80
N ILE A 41 -20.11 36.88 -8.00
CA ILE A 41 -19.55 36.66 -9.34
C ILE A 41 -20.33 35.52 -9.99
N LYS A 42 -20.86 35.78 -11.21
CA LYS A 42 -21.57 34.75 -11.96
C LYS A 42 -20.61 33.63 -12.36
N PHE A 43 -21.07 32.38 -12.23
CA PHE A 43 -20.33 31.17 -12.62
C PHE A 43 -20.03 31.07 -14.13
N SER A 44 -20.44 32.03 -14.93
CA SER A 44 -20.38 32.03 -16.41
C SER A 44 -19.09 32.64 -16.98
N GLY A 45 -17.96 32.43 -16.33
CA GLY A 45 -16.68 32.92 -16.85
C GLY A 45 -15.56 31.89 -16.66
N PRO A 46 -14.34 32.13 -17.16
CA PRO A 46 -13.20 31.23 -17.00
C PRO A 46 -12.89 30.92 -15.54
N PHE A 47 -13.22 31.83 -14.63
CA PHE A 47 -13.08 31.60 -13.19
C PHE A 47 -14.08 30.58 -12.62
N GLY A 48 -15.25 30.39 -13.24
CA GLY A 48 -16.22 29.36 -12.85
C GLY A 48 -15.74 27.93 -13.08
N LEU A 49 -14.79 27.73 -13.99
CA LEU A 49 -14.20 26.44 -14.28
C LEU A 49 -13.09 26.05 -13.28
N ILE A 50 -12.50 27.01 -12.57
CA ILE A 50 -11.41 26.76 -11.64
C ILE A 50 -11.87 25.85 -10.49
N ILE A 51 -13.06 26.08 -9.95
CA ILE A 51 -13.59 25.29 -8.82
C ILE A 51 -13.75 23.83 -9.19
N PRO A 52 -14.51 23.46 -10.25
CA PRO A 52 -14.66 22.06 -10.62
C PRO A 52 -13.34 21.41 -11.03
N ILE A 53 -12.41 22.14 -11.66
CA ILE A 53 -11.10 21.62 -12.01
C ILE A 53 -10.29 21.30 -10.75
N CYS A 54 -10.23 22.20 -9.76
CA CYS A 54 -9.53 21.95 -8.50
C CYS A 54 -10.11 20.76 -7.75
N LEU A 55 -11.43 20.61 -7.72
CA LEU A 55 -12.09 19.47 -7.09
C LEU A 55 -11.76 18.15 -7.81
N LEU A 56 -11.84 18.12 -9.14
CA LEU A 56 -11.48 16.93 -9.93
C LEU A 56 -10.02 16.54 -9.75
N VAL A 57 -9.09 17.50 -9.76
CA VAL A 57 -7.67 17.26 -9.53
C VAL A 57 -7.44 16.72 -8.11
N SER A 58 -8.11 17.30 -7.12
CA SER A 58 -8.01 16.84 -5.73
C SER A 58 -8.46 15.38 -5.58
N ILE A 59 -9.63 15.04 -6.14
CA ILE A 59 -10.16 13.68 -6.12
C ILE A 59 -9.21 12.71 -6.83
N PHE A 60 -8.73 13.09 -8.02
CA PHE A 60 -7.81 12.27 -8.79
C PHE A 60 -6.51 11.98 -8.05
N LEU A 61 -5.90 13.01 -7.45
CA LEU A 61 -4.67 12.86 -6.65
C LEU A 61 -4.91 11.99 -5.42
N TYR A 62 -6.04 12.16 -4.73
CA TYR A 62 -6.40 11.34 -3.58
C TYR A 62 -6.53 9.86 -3.98
N MET A 63 -7.31 9.55 -5.01
CA MET A 63 -7.49 8.18 -5.48
C MET A 63 -6.18 7.55 -5.96
N ASN A 64 -5.35 8.30 -6.70
CA ASN A 64 -4.08 7.79 -7.17
C ASN A 64 -3.11 7.50 -6.00
N THR A 65 -3.09 8.34 -4.97
CA THR A 65 -2.29 8.12 -3.77
C THR A 65 -2.76 6.87 -3.01
N ASP A 66 -4.06 6.68 -2.91
CA ASP A 66 -4.65 5.54 -2.21
C ASP A 66 -4.35 4.21 -2.92
N ILE A 67 -4.49 4.18 -4.25
CA ILE A 67 -4.14 3.02 -5.08
C ILE A 67 -2.64 2.71 -4.98
N THR A 68 -1.78 3.72 -5.06
CA THR A 68 -0.33 3.55 -4.94
C THR A 68 0.06 3.00 -3.57
N ASN A 69 -0.58 3.48 -2.50
CA ASN A 69 -0.34 2.99 -1.15
C ASN A 69 -0.77 1.53 -0.99
N ALA A 70 -1.95 1.16 -1.49
CA ALA A 70 -2.43 -0.22 -1.43
C ALA A 70 -1.48 -1.18 -2.18
N ASN A 71 -0.97 -0.78 -3.34
CA ASN A 71 0.00 -1.57 -4.10
C ASN A 71 1.32 -1.72 -3.34
N THR A 72 1.85 -0.63 -2.76
CA THR A 72 3.10 -0.66 -1.98
C THR A 72 2.97 -1.56 -0.75
N GLU A 73 1.86 -1.48 -0.01
CA GLU A 73 1.60 -2.36 1.14
C GLU A 73 1.51 -3.83 0.73
N SER A 74 0.91 -4.10 -0.43
CA SER A 74 0.84 -5.45 -0.97
C SER A 74 2.23 -6.00 -1.32
N GLU A 75 3.07 -5.20 -1.99
CA GLU A 75 4.44 -5.59 -2.35
C GLU A 75 5.32 -5.81 -1.11
N GLU A 76 5.28 -4.90 -0.13
CA GLU A 76 6.01 -5.05 1.12
C GLU A 76 5.60 -6.32 1.88
N ARG A 77 4.31 -6.64 1.87
CA ARG A 77 3.78 -7.85 2.47
C ARG A 77 4.31 -9.10 1.78
N LEU A 78 4.28 -9.15 0.45
CA LEU A 78 4.79 -10.28 -0.34
C LEU A 78 6.29 -10.47 -0.11
N ASN A 79 7.07 -9.39 -0.10
CA ASN A 79 8.49 -9.43 0.18
C ASN A 79 8.80 -9.95 1.58
N ASN A 80 8.04 -9.50 2.59
CA ASN A 80 8.20 -9.98 3.97
C ASN A 80 7.91 -11.49 4.11
N ILE A 81 6.85 -11.97 3.44
CA ILE A 81 6.53 -13.40 3.41
C ILE A 81 7.67 -14.19 2.76
N THR A 82 8.16 -13.73 1.61
CA THR A 82 9.25 -14.38 0.85
C THR A 82 10.53 -14.45 1.69
N GLU A 83 10.90 -13.36 2.36
CA GLU A 83 12.07 -13.32 3.24
C GLU A 83 11.95 -14.32 4.40
N LYS A 84 10.80 -14.37 5.07
CA LYS A 84 10.54 -15.32 6.15
C LYS A 84 10.60 -16.78 5.66
N VAL A 85 10.06 -17.07 4.47
CA VAL A 85 10.13 -18.40 3.88
C VAL A 85 11.58 -18.78 3.56
N ASN A 86 12.37 -17.84 3.03
CA ASN A 86 13.80 -18.06 2.78
C ASN A 86 14.55 -18.43 4.07
N ILE A 87 14.26 -17.76 5.17
CA ILE A 87 14.87 -18.05 6.47
C ILE A 87 14.47 -19.44 6.97
N ILE A 88 13.18 -19.79 6.90
CA ILE A 88 12.66 -21.07 7.41
C ILE A 88 13.17 -22.24 6.57
N LEU A 89 13.15 -22.12 5.24
CA LEU A 89 13.56 -23.17 4.31
C LEU A 89 15.07 -23.17 4.04
N LYS A 90 15.82 -22.20 4.60
CA LYS A 90 17.24 -21.97 4.32
C LYS A 90 17.51 -21.90 2.81
N SER A 91 16.65 -21.15 2.10
CA SER A 91 16.75 -20.89 0.66
C SER A 91 17.08 -19.41 0.43
N ASP A 92 17.46 -19.09 -0.79
CA ASP A 92 17.68 -17.71 -1.27
C ASP A 92 16.87 -17.43 -2.54
N ASP A 93 16.12 -18.42 -3.01
CA ASP A 93 15.40 -18.43 -4.28
C ASP A 93 13.87 -18.50 -4.12
N ALA A 94 13.33 -18.17 -2.94
CA ALA A 94 11.89 -18.22 -2.73
C ALA A 94 11.17 -17.17 -3.57
N GLU A 95 10.19 -17.62 -4.34
CA GLU A 95 9.36 -16.79 -5.21
C GLU A 95 7.89 -17.18 -5.06
N ILE A 96 7.01 -16.19 -4.91
CA ILE A 96 5.57 -16.40 -4.84
C ILE A 96 5.05 -16.66 -6.25
N ILE A 97 4.54 -17.86 -6.50
CA ILE A 97 3.96 -18.26 -7.79
C ILE A 97 2.49 -17.84 -7.84
N MET A 98 1.75 -18.05 -6.76
CA MET A 98 0.31 -17.85 -6.72
C MET A 98 -0.16 -17.50 -5.30
N LYS A 99 -1.13 -16.59 -5.22
CA LYS A 99 -1.95 -16.38 -4.03
C LYS A 99 -3.25 -17.15 -4.21
N ASP A 100 -3.43 -18.24 -3.46
CA ASP A 100 -4.58 -19.13 -3.61
C ASP A 100 -5.81 -18.60 -2.82
N GLN A 101 -5.57 -18.07 -1.61
CA GLN A 101 -6.56 -17.45 -0.74
C GLN A 101 -5.91 -16.28 0.03
N GLU A 102 -6.67 -15.53 0.81
CA GLU A 102 -6.12 -14.39 1.56
C GLU A 102 -4.93 -14.75 2.48
N SER A 103 -4.92 -15.99 2.98
CA SER A 103 -3.90 -16.48 3.91
C SER A 103 -3.05 -17.63 3.37
N LYS A 104 -3.27 -18.07 2.12
CA LYS A 104 -2.56 -19.19 1.52
C LYS A 104 -1.81 -18.79 0.26
N TYR A 105 -0.52 -19.10 0.22
CA TYR A 105 0.38 -18.81 -0.89
C TYR A 105 1.05 -20.08 -1.40
N LYS A 106 1.25 -20.18 -2.71
CA LYS A 106 2.16 -21.16 -3.32
C LYS A 106 3.49 -20.48 -3.61
N ILE A 107 4.54 -21.01 -3.02
CA ILE A 107 5.89 -20.45 -3.09
C ILE A 107 6.83 -21.51 -3.66
N LYS A 108 7.61 -21.13 -4.66
CA LYS A 108 8.68 -21.96 -5.18
C LYS A 108 9.97 -21.60 -4.45
N ALA A 109 10.63 -22.61 -3.89
CA ALA A 109 11.94 -22.47 -3.27
C ALA A 109 12.72 -23.78 -3.41
N ASN A 110 14.04 -23.72 -3.57
CA ASN A 110 14.88 -24.89 -3.73
C ASN A 110 14.34 -25.87 -4.80
N LYS A 111 13.83 -25.35 -5.91
CA LYS A 111 13.21 -26.12 -7.02
C LYS A 111 11.96 -26.95 -6.64
N LYS A 112 11.37 -26.70 -5.49
CA LYS A 112 10.14 -27.34 -5.00
C LYS A 112 9.05 -26.30 -4.79
N ILE A 113 7.79 -26.76 -4.78
CA ILE A 113 6.63 -25.90 -4.52
C ILE A 113 6.13 -26.21 -3.12
N TYR A 114 5.98 -25.15 -2.34
CA TYR A 114 5.48 -25.19 -0.97
C TYR A 114 4.15 -24.46 -0.89
N GLU A 115 3.26 -24.96 -0.04
CA GLU A 115 2.08 -24.22 0.39
C GLU A 115 2.38 -23.56 1.72
N VAL A 116 2.22 -22.25 1.76
CA VAL A 116 2.55 -21.42 2.92
C VAL A 116 1.28 -20.75 3.43
N TYR A 117 0.97 -20.95 4.68
CA TYR A 117 -0.16 -20.36 5.37
C TYR A 117 0.33 -19.23 6.27
N VAL A 118 -0.32 -18.08 6.15
CA VAL A 118 0.08 -16.84 6.81
C VAL A 118 -1.08 -16.28 7.60
N GLU A 119 -0.88 -15.99 8.87
CA GLU A 119 -1.88 -15.32 9.71
C GLU A 119 -1.77 -13.79 9.53
N ASN A 120 -2.83 -13.19 8.96
CA ASN A 120 -2.84 -11.77 8.62
C ASN A 120 -2.79 -10.85 9.83
N ASP A 121 -3.46 -11.23 10.92
CA ASP A 121 -3.61 -10.40 12.13
C ASP A 121 -2.29 -10.24 12.92
N LYS A 122 -1.32 -11.11 12.68
CA LYS A 122 -0.03 -11.11 13.36
C LYS A 122 1.15 -10.75 12.45
N LYS A 123 1.08 -9.60 11.77
CA LYS A 123 2.17 -9.09 10.92
C LYS A 123 2.69 -10.12 9.90
N ASN A 124 1.79 -10.82 9.24
CA ASN A 124 2.12 -11.86 8.27
C ASN A 124 3.00 -12.97 8.87
N GLN A 125 2.61 -13.49 10.03
CA GLN A 125 3.28 -14.62 10.63
C GLN A 125 3.00 -15.90 9.84
N ILE A 126 4.06 -16.61 9.44
CA ILE A 126 3.93 -17.92 8.79
C ILE A 126 3.56 -18.92 9.87
N THR A 127 2.41 -19.58 9.71
CA THR A 127 1.91 -20.57 10.67
C THR A 127 2.19 -22.00 10.25
N LEU A 128 2.19 -22.26 8.96
CA LEU A 128 2.36 -23.62 8.41
C LEU A 128 3.03 -23.56 7.05
N ILE A 129 3.99 -24.46 6.82
CA ILE A 129 4.56 -24.72 5.49
C ILE A 129 4.43 -26.21 5.21
N THR A 130 3.85 -26.55 4.06
CA THR A 130 3.71 -27.94 3.60
C THR A 130 4.33 -28.13 2.21
N ASN A 131 4.80 -29.34 1.94
CA ASN A 131 5.23 -29.77 0.62
C ASN A 131 4.63 -31.17 0.34
N ASP A 132 3.87 -31.30 -0.72
CA ASP A 132 3.16 -32.54 -1.08
C ASP A 132 2.37 -33.15 0.10
N GLY A 133 1.67 -32.31 0.85
CA GLY A 133 0.87 -32.70 2.02
C GLY A 133 1.68 -33.04 3.28
N LYS A 134 3.02 -32.95 3.24
CA LYS A 134 3.89 -33.14 4.41
C LYS A 134 4.17 -31.80 5.07
N VAL A 135 3.99 -31.74 6.38
CA VAL A 135 4.32 -30.56 7.19
C VAL A 135 5.85 -30.42 7.28
N ILE A 136 6.35 -29.26 6.83
CA ILE A 136 7.76 -28.89 6.91
C ILE A 136 8.02 -27.95 8.11
N TYR A 137 7.05 -27.07 8.37
CA TYR A 137 7.12 -26.09 9.43
C TYR A 137 5.71 -25.84 9.96
N GLU A 138 5.56 -25.75 11.29
CA GLU A 138 4.33 -25.43 11.97
C GLU A 138 4.65 -24.68 13.26
N ILE A 139 3.94 -23.60 13.53
CA ILE A 139 3.95 -22.95 14.83
C ILE A 139 2.88 -23.63 15.70
N LYS A 140 3.31 -24.14 16.83
CA LYS A 140 2.44 -24.70 17.87
C LYS A 140 1.99 -23.63 18.85
#